data_7ebad8b9e12491b091ec1e81899c8df6
#
_entry.id   7ebad8b9e12491b091ec1e81899c8df6
#
_cell.length_a   1.000
_cell.length_b   1.000
_cell.length_c   1.000
_cell.angle_alpha   90.00
_cell.angle_beta   90.00
_cell.angle_gamma   90.00
#
_symmetry.space_group_name_H-M   'P 1'
#
loop_
_entity.id
_entity.type
_entity.pdbx_description
1 polymer ?
#
loop_
_entity_poly.entity_id
_entity_poly.type
_entity_poly.pdbx_seq_one_letter_code
_entity_poly.pdbx_strand_id
1 'polypeptide(L)'
;VRIEPLTGDGIRGSGMTQNIYNGDAPLYDAINGNKRHIAVNTRTAEGMGVLWKLLETADIFICHMREKDMVKLGIDWDTLHAKFPALIYANTTGYGSTGPLASRGGFDMIAYATRTGLTTDVVPEGAHPYMPYQAQGDIPTGLYLSIGIMAAYINRLRTGLGDQVSCSLYGSGMMSAMVPILSGQKPYNNLWPKGRENVLPFSCMYRGSDDRWIMVAGLQWHKDWPRFVARLGLDPELVTKYPDYMTALAK
;
A
#
# COMPACT_ATOMS: atom_id res chain seq x y z
N VAL A 1 7.71 16.04 -14.01
CA VAL A 1 6.63 16.30 -14.99
C VAL A 1 5.77 15.05 -15.08
N ARG A 2 4.44 15.21 -15.08
CA ARG A 2 3.48 14.14 -15.34
C ARG A 2 2.99 14.24 -16.78
N ILE A 3 3.02 13.12 -17.49
CA ILE A 3 2.49 13.00 -18.85
C ILE A 3 1.12 12.33 -18.77
N GLU A 4 0.12 12.95 -19.40
CA GLU A 4 -1.24 12.42 -19.49
C GLU A 4 -1.67 12.29 -20.96
N PRO A 5 -2.65 11.43 -21.28
CA PRO A 5 -3.27 11.43 -22.60
C PRO A 5 -4.01 12.76 -22.85
N LEU A 6 -4.30 13.09 -24.11
CA LEU A 6 -5.00 14.33 -24.46
C LEU A 6 -6.39 14.45 -23.81
N THR A 7 -7.00 13.33 -23.45
CA THR A 7 -8.28 13.27 -22.73
C THR A 7 -8.15 13.48 -21.22
N GLY A 8 -6.94 13.67 -20.71
CA GLY A 8 -6.64 13.69 -19.28
C GLY A 8 -6.57 12.28 -18.67
N ASP A 9 -6.13 12.23 -17.43
CA ASP A 9 -6.11 10.98 -16.64
C ASP A 9 -7.54 10.55 -16.27
N GLY A 10 -7.80 9.24 -16.30
CA GLY A 10 -9.10 8.68 -15.96
C GLY A 10 -9.60 9.02 -14.54
N ILE A 11 -8.69 9.28 -13.60
CA ILE A 11 -9.04 9.64 -12.22
C ILE A 11 -9.64 11.07 -12.17
N ARG A 12 -9.34 11.96 -13.11
CA ARG A 12 -9.93 13.31 -13.20
C ARG A 12 -11.44 13.29 -13.37
N GLY A 13 -11.96 12.26 -14.04
CA GLY A 13 -13.37 12.13 -14.38
C GLY A 13 -13.98 10.80 -13.97
N SER A 14 -13.39 10.06 -13.02
CA SER A 14 -13.95 8.79 -12.61
C SER A 14 -15.33 8.99 -11.97
N GLY A 15 -16.33 8.28 -12.47
CA GLY A 15 -17.73 8.40 -12.01
C GLY A 15 -17.94 8.18 -10.51
N MET A 16 -16.99 7.55 -9.82
CA MET A 16 -16.99 7.43 -8.36
C MET A 16 -16.77 8.77 -7.65
N THR A 17 -16.04 9.71 -8.26
CA THR A 17 -15.75 11.01 -7.65
C THR A 17 -16.74 12.08 -8.08
N GLN A 18 -17.28 12.02 -9.28
CA GLN A 18 -18.21 13.04 -9.82
C GLN A 18 -19.51 13.18 -9.04
N ASN A 19 -20.07 12.07 -8.56
CA ASN A 19 -21.33 12.10 -7.81
C ASN A 19 -21.18 12.42 -6.33
N ILE A 20 -19.97 12.28 -5.78
CA ILE A 20 -19.71 12.47 -4.34
C ILE A 20 -19.19 13.88 -4.05
N TYR A 21 -18.44 14.48 -4.99
CA TYR A 21 -17.69 15.72 -4.75
C TYR A 21 -18.04 16.85 -5.72
N ASN A 22 -19.24 16.88 -6.27
CA ASN A 22 -19.72 17.96 -7.16
C ASN A 22 -18.78 18.32 -8.33
N GLY A 23 -18.09 17.30 -8.89
CA GLY A 23 -17.14 17.50 -9.98
C GLY A 23 -15.69 17.71 -9.55
N ASP A 24 -15.41 17.90 -8.26
CA ASP A 24 -14.05 17.92 -7.72
C ASP A 24 -13.42 16.52 -7.80
N ALA A 25 -12.09 16.47 -7.86
CA ALA A 25 -11.33 15.22 -7.92
C ALA A 25 -10.30 15.14 -6.79
N PRO A 26 -10.74 15.02 -5.51
CA PRO A 26 -9.85 15.11 -4.35
C PRO A 26 -8.74 14.06 -4.36
N LEU A 27 -8.99 12.85 -4.88
CA LEU A 27 -7.94 11.85 -5.05
C LEU A 27 -6.89 12.33 -6.06
N TYR A 28 -7.33 12.88 -7.20
CA TYR A 28 -6.42 13.40 -8.21
C TYR A 28 -5.54 14.52 -7.64
N ASP A 29 -6.14 15.46 -6.92
CA ASP A 29 -5.43 16.60 -6.32
C ASP A 29 -4.46 16.14 -5.23
N ALA A 30 -4.86 15.23 -4.36
CA ALA A 30 -4.03 14.69 -3.29
C ALA A 30 -2.75 14.02 -3.81
N ILE A 31 -2.86 13.21 -4.87
CA ILE A 31 -1.71 12.46 -5.40
C ILE A 31 -0.91 13.23 -6.46
N ASN A 32 -1.39 14.37 -6.94
CA ASN A 32 -0.73 15.15 -7.99
C ASN A 32 -0.25 16.53 -7.56
N GLY A 33 -0.37 16.85 -6.29
CA GLY A 33 0.16 18.10 -5.75
C GLY A 33 1.63 18.31 -6.16
N ASN A 34 1.99 19.56 -6.46
CA ASN A 34 3.33 19.98 -6.85
C ASN A 34 3.90 19.34 -8.14
N LYS A 35 3.05 18.76 -9.00
CA LYS A 35 3.46 18.22 -10.31
C LYS A 35 3.15 19.21 -11.43
N ARG A 36 4.07 19.36 -12.38
CA ARG A 36 3.78 19.98 -13.66
C ARG A 36 3.20 18.94 -14.61
N HIS A 37 2.16 19.30 -15.35
CA HIS A 37 1.43 18.39 -16.22
C HIS A 37 1.59 18.79 -17.69
N ILE A 38 1.64 17.78 -18.56
CA ILE A 38 1.62 17.93 -20.00
C ILE A 38 0.71 16.84 -20.60
N ALA A 39 -0.16 17.23 -21.52
CA ALA A 39 -0.97 16.28 -22.28
C ALA A 39 -0.26 15.92 -23.57
N VAL A 40 0.02 14.64 -23.83
CA VAL A 40 0.77 14.15 -24.98
C VAL A 40 0.15 12.87 -25.52
N ASN A 41 -0.03 12.82 -26.84
CA ASN A 41 -0.41 11.58 -27.50
C ASN A 41 0.83 10.73 -27.83
N THR A 42 1.24 9.88 -26.91
CA THR A 42 2.40 8.99 -27.09
C THR A 42 2.17 7.87 -28.14
N ARG A 43 1.02 7.84 -28.81
CA ARG A 43 0.77 6.92 -29.94
C ARG A 43 1.23 7.49 -31.29
N THR A 44 1.59 8.77 -31.34
CA THR A 44 2.12 9.42 -32.54
C THR A 44 3.63 9.62 -32.43
N ALA A 45 4.31 9.73 -33.56
CA ALA A 45 5.75 9.97 -33.60
C ALA A 45 6.12 11.32 -32.95
N GLU A 46 5.32 12.35 -33.15
CA GLU A 46 5.52 13.67 -32.57
C GLU A 46 5.39 13.62 -31.05
N GLY A 47 4.37 12.92 -30.53
CA GLY A 47 4.17 12.75 -29.11
C GLY A 47 5.30 11.94 -28.46
N MET A 48 5.75 10.86 -29.12
CA MET A 48 6.93 10.14 -28.67
C MET A 48 8.19 11.02 -28.73
N GLY A 49 8.34 11.89 -29.71
CA GLY A 49 9.42 12.87 -29.77
C GLY A 49 9.44 13.80 -28.55
N VAL A 50 8.28 14.20 -28.05
CA VAL A 50 8.19 15.00 -26.82
C VAL A 50 8.65 14.19 -25.61
N LEU A 51 8.24 12.90 -25.49
CA LEU A 51 8.68 12.03 -24.41
C LEU A 51 10.21 11.85 -24.42
N TRP A 52 10.80 11.60 -25.60
CA TRP A 52 12.25 11.45 -25.74
C TRP A 52 13.01 12.70 -25.29
N LYS A 53 12.56 13.88 -25.67
CA LYS A 53 13.16 15.15 -25.21
C LYS A 53 13.07 15.35 -23.69
N LEU A 54 11.98 14.89 -23.06
CA LEU A 54 11.85 14.95 -21.60
C LEU A 54 12.83 13.97 -20.92
N LEU A 55 13.04 12.79 -21.51
CA LEU A 55 13.94 11.78 -20.98
C LEU A 55 15.41 12.21 -21.03
N GLU A 56 15.81 13.05 -22.01
CA GLU A 56 17.18 13.59 -22.13
C GLU A 56 17.64 14.36 -20.87
N THR A 57 16.70 14.92 -20.11
CA THR A 57 16.96 15.72 -18.91
C THR A 57 16.39 15.12 -17.64
N ALA A 58 15.79 13.94 -17.74
CA ALA A 58 15.17 13.28 -16.59
C ALA A 58 16.20 12.54 -15.74
N ASP A 59 16.08 12.67 -14.45
CA ASP A 59 16.82 11.85 -13.48
C ASP A 59 16.14 10.51 -13.21
N ILE A 60 14.81 10.51 -13.22
CA ILE A 60 13.98 9.37 -12.86
C ILE A 60 12.82 9.28 -13.85
N PHE A 61 12.62 8.09 -14.39
CA PHE A 61 11.43 7.73 -15.16
C PHE A 61 10.55 6.80 -14.36
N ILE A 62 9.27 7.15 -14.18
CA ILE A 62 8.29 6.33 -13.44
C ILE A 62 7.17 5.94 -14.39
N CYS A 63 6.87 4.64 -14.46
CA CYS A 63 5.82 4.10 -15.29
C CYS A 63 5.05 2.96 -14.58
N HIS A 64 3.75 2.83 -14.88
CA HIS A 64 2.89 1.73 -14.38
C HIS A 64 2.29 0.87 -15.51
N MET A 65 2.81 1.03 -16.73
CA MET A 65 2.37 0.24 -17.88
C MET A 65 2.89 -1.19 -17.77
N ARG A 66 2.17 -2.11 -18.42
CA ARG A 66 2.63 -3.52 -18.50
C ARG A 66 3.88 -3.61 -19.36
N GLU A 67 4.75 -4.54 -19.04
CA GLU A 67 6.02 -4.76 -19.73
C GLU A 67 5.88 -4.79 -21.26
N LYS A 68 4.95 -5.61 -21.77
CA LYS A 68 4.68 -5.70 -23.20
C LYS A 68 4.31 -4.38 -23.89
N ASP A 69 3.64 -3.47 -23.15
CA ASP A 69 3.22 -2.19 -23.67
C ASP A 69 4.41 -1.21 -23.67
N MET A 70 5.30 -1.32 -22.68
CA MET A 70 6.54 -0.55 -22.61
C MET A 70 7.53 -0.96 -23.73
N VAL A 71 7.72 -2.26 -23.94
CA VAL A 71 8.53 -2.81 -25.05
C VAL A 71 7.99 -2.32 -26.40
N LYS A 72 6.67 -2.37 -26.60
CA LYS A 72 6.05 -1.89 -27.86
C LYS A 72 6.29 -0.39 -28.12
N LEU A 73 6.39 0.40 -27.05
CA LEU A 73 6.67 1.85 -27.15
C LEU A 73 8.18 2.17 -27.17
N GLY A 74 9.05 1.19 -26.95
CA GLY A 74 10.49 1.37 -26.83
C GLY A 74 10.91 2.15 -25.58
N ILE A 75 10.16 2.03 -24.50
CA ILE A 75 10.42 2.69 -23.21
C ILE A 75 10.58 1.67 -22.06
N ASP A 76 10.90 0.44 -22.40
CA ASP A 76 11.29 -0.60 -21.46
C ASP A 76 12.68 -0.32 -20.88
N TRP A 77 13.03 -1.08 -19.83
CA TRP A 77 14.31 -0.91 -19.13
C TRP A 77 15.51 -1.01 -20.05
N ASP A 78 15.60 -2.07 -20.86
CA ASP A 78 16.77 -2.34 -21.69
C ASP A 78 16.99 -1.21 -22.71
N THR A 79 15.91 -0.75 -23.34
CA THR A 79 15.93 0.34 -24.32
C THR A 79 16.35 1.67 -23.66
N LEU A 80 15.76 2.01 -22.51
CA LEU A 80 16.05 3.28 -21.85
C LEU A 80 17.43 3.28 -21.20
N HIS A 81 17.86 2.18 -20.59
CA HIS A 81 19.17 2.09 -19.95
C HIS A 81 20.32 2.15 -20.98
N ALA A 82 20.15 1.51 -22.15
CA ALA A 82 21.13 1.62 -23.22
C ALA A 82 21.31 3.05 -23.73
N LYS A 83 20.23 3.84 -23.76
CA LYS A 83 20.26 5.21 -24.27
C LYS A 83 20.59 6.24 -23.19
N PHE A 84 20.15 6.03 -21.97
CA PHE A 84 20.30 6.90 -20.82
C PHE A 84 20.82 6.13 -19.60
N PRO A 85 22.11 5.72 -19.59
CA PRO A 85 22.64 4.83 -18.55
C PRO A 85 22.58 5.38 -17.13
N ALA A 86 22.44 6.71 -16.96
CA ALA A 86 22.28 7.35 -15.65
C ALA A 86 20.81 7.48 -15.20
N LEU A 87 19.83 7.15 -16.06
CA LEU A 87 18.41 7.27 -15.74
C LEU A 87 18.01 6.18 -14.74
N ILE A 88 17.35 6.57 -13.67
CA ILE A 88 16.70 5.62 -12.76
C ILE A 88 15.34 5.25 -13.34
N TYR A 89 15.15 3.98 -13.62
CA TYR A 89 13.93 3.43 -14.17
C TYR A 89 13.09 2.81 -13.05
N ALA A 90 11.91 3.36 -12.80
CA ALA A 90 11.01 2.89 -11.75
C ALA A 90 9.67 2.44 -12.33
N ASN A 91 9.24 1.23 -12.01
CA ASN A 91 7.94 0.75 -12.45
C ASN A 91 7.11 0.10 -11.34
N THR A 92 5.79 0.25 -11.47
CA THR A 92 4.81 -0.38 -10.59
C THR A 92 3.90 -1.28 -11.40
N THR A 93 3.62 -2.47 -10.87
CA THR A 93 2.72 -3.46 -11.49
C THR A 93 1.68 -3.94 -10.49
N GLY A 94 0.66 -4.66 -10.97
CA GLY A 94 -0.30 -5.30 -10.06
C GLY A 94 0.31 -6.45 -9.25
N TYR A 95 1.12 -7.32 -9.91
CA TYR A 95 1.54 -8.60 -9.34
C TYR A 95 3.05 -8.90 -9.48
N GLY A 96 3.85 -7.95 -9.91
CA GLY A 96 5.27 -8.16 -10.18
C GLY A 96 5.56 -8.41 -11.66
N SER A 97 6.85 -8.42 -12.01
CA SER A 97 7.34 -8.67 -13.39
C SER A 97 7.49 -10.15 -13.73
N THR A 98 7.43 -11.04 -12.74
CA THR A 98 7.63 -12.48 -12.89
C THR A 98 6.47 -13.28 -12.30
N GLY A 99 6.41 -14.57 -12.65
CA GLY A 99 5.37 -15.46 -12.14
C GLY A 99 4.08 -15.50 -12.97
N PRO A 100 3.13 -16.36 -12.60
CA PRO A 100 1.95 -16.65 -13.42
C PRO A 100 0.97 -15.47 -13.59
N LEU A 101 1.07 -14.44 -12.76
CA LEU A 101 0.23 -13.25 -12.80
C LEU A 101 0.92 -11.99 -13.33
N ALA A 102 2.17 -12.09 -13.78
CA ALA A 102 2.97 -10.94 -14.22
C ALA A 102 2.30 -10.09 -15.32
N SER A 103 1.61 -10.74 -16.26
CA SER A 103 0.89 -10.05 -17.34
C SER A 103 -0.50 -9.52 -16.95
N ARG A 104 -0.97 -9.85 -15.74
CA ARG A 104 -2.32 -9.47 -15.29
C ARG A 104 -2.33 -8.03 -14.78
N GLY A 105 -3.30 -7.25 -15.23
CA GLY A 105 -3.61 -5.95 -14.62
C GLY A 105 -4.13 -6.12 -13.20
N GLY A 106 -3.88 -5.14 -12.35
CA GLY A 106 -4.38 -5.12 -10.98
C GLY A 106 -4.66 -3.70 -10.52
N PHE A 107 -5.74 -3.55 -9.77
CA PHE A 107 -6.02 -2.38 -8.96
C PHE A 107 -5.70 -2.68 -7.50
N ASP A 108 -5.49 -1.66 -6.70
CA ASP A 108 -5.15 -1.78 -5.30
C ASP A 108 -6.22 -2.57 -4.50
N MET A 109 -7.50 -2.32 -4.73
CA MET A 109 -8.59 -3.07 -4.09
C MET A 109 -8.49 -4.59 -4.33
N ILE A 110 -8.00 -5.00 -5.50
CA ILE A 110 -7.88 -6.41 -5.87
C ILE A 110 -6.50 -6.97 -5.52
N ALA A 111 -5.44 -6.34 -6.05
CA ALA A 111 -4.08 -6.88 -5.96
C ALA A 111 -3.47 -6.67 -4.58
N TYR A 112 -3.65 -5.47 -3.99
CA TYR A 112 -3.12 -5.16 -2.67
C TYR A 112 -4.01 -5.70 -1.54
N ALA A 113 -5.32 -5.40 -1.55
CA ALA A 113 -6.18 -5.66 -0.40
C ALA A 113 -6.81 -7.06 -0.44
N THR A 114 -7.58 -7.40 -1.49
CA THR A 114 -8.32 -8.66 -1.52
C THR A 114 -7.42 -9.87 -1.69
N ARG A 115 -6.45 -9.80 -2.61
CA ARG A 115 -5.57 -10.94 -2.90
C ARG A 115 -4.64 -11.31 -1.76
N THR A 116 -4.30 -10.38 -0.90
CA THR A 116 -3.46 -10.61 0.29
C THR A 116 -4.23 -11.02 1.54
N GLY A 117 -5.57 -11.05 1.46
CA GLY A 117 -6.43 -11.39 2.60
C GLY A 117 -6.79 -10.22 3.51
N LEU A 118 -6.23 -9.02 3.29
CA LEU A 118 -6.47 -7.87 4.16
C LEU A 118 -7.96 -7.53 4.32
N THR A 119 -8.78 -7.75 3.28
CA THR A 119 -10.22 -7.46 3.34
C THR A 119 -11.00 -8.40 4.27
N THR A 120 -10.49 -9.59 4.50
CA THR A 120 -11.13 -10.62 5.34
C THR A 120 -10.47 -10.76 6.71
N ASP A 121 -9.15 -10.53 6.79
CA ASP A 121 -8.39 -10.77 8.01
C ASP A 121 -8.57 -9.69 9.08
N VAL A 122 -9.03 -8.50 8.69
CA VAL A 122 -9.29 -7.38 9.62
C VAL A 122 -10.73 -7.35 10.14
N VAL A 123 -11.57 -8.29 9.74
CA VAL A 123 -12.97 -8.37 10.19
C VAL A 123 -13.23 -9.69 10.94
N PRO A 124 -14.22 -9.72 11.86
CA PRO A 124 -14.64 -10.96 12.52
C PRO A 124 -15.05 -12.04 11.52
N GLU A 125 -14.89 -13.30 11.90
CA GLU A 125 -15.32 -14.43 11.07
C GLU A 125 -16.82 -14.35 10.76
N GLY A 126 -17.17 -14.60 9.49
CA GLY A 126 -18.56 -14.51 9.01
C GLY A 126 -19.07 -13.09 8.78
N ALA A 127 -18.33 -12.06 9.16
CA ALA A 127 -18.70 -10.68 8.84
C ALA A 127 -18.46 -10.34 7.36
N HIS A 128 -19.15 -9.29 6.87
CA HIS A 128 -18.91 -8.77 5.54
C HIS A 128 -17.45 -8.30 5.40
N PRO A 129 -16.74 -8.69 4.33
CA PRO A 129 -15.37 -8.22 4.11
C PRO A 129 -15.27 -6.70 4.14
N TYR A 130 -14.17 -6.20 4.65
CA TYR A 130 -13.89 -4.76 4.65
C TYR A 130 -13.74 -4.25 3.20
N MET A 131 -14.40 -3.13 2.90
CA MET A 131 -14.27 -2.46 1.60
C MET A 131 -13.16 -1.42 1.67
N PRO A 132 -12.05 -1.61 0.93
CA PRO A 132 -10.97 -0.63 0.90
C PRO A 132 -11.45 0.71 0.30
N TYR A 133 -10.99 1.82 0.85
CA TYR A 133 -11.17 3.10 0.19
C TYR A 133 -10.17 3.29 -0.96
N GLN A 134 -10.45 4.23 -1.85
CA GLN A 134 -9.62 4.49 -3.03
C GLN A 134 -8.17 4.80 -2.65
N ALA A 135 -7.22 4.23 -3.39
CA ALA A 135 -5.78 4.38 -3.21
C ALA A 135 -5.22 3.87 -1.88
N GLN A 136 -5.99 3.09 -1.11
CA GLN A 136 -5.49 2.50 0.14
C GLN A 136 -4.25 1.65 -0.07
N GLY A 137 -4.15 0.95 -1.19
CA GLY A 137 -2.98 0.17 -1.57
C GLY A 137 -1.98 0.93 -2.44
N ASP A 138 -2.45 1.88 -3.24
CA ASP A 138 -1.59 2.66 -4.14
C ASP A 138 -0.62 3.56 -3.37
N ILE A 139 -1.08 4.20 -2.30
CA ILE A 139 -0.26 5.10 -1.49
C ILE A 139 0.94 4.37 -0.86
N PRO A 140 0.78 3.28 -0.08
CA PRO A 140 1.93 2.57 0.46
C PRO A 140 2.81 1.96 -0.63
N THR A 141 2.24 1.50 -1.74
CA THR A 141 3.04 1.01 -2.88
C THR A 141 3.90 2.12 -3.48
N GLY A 142 3.36 3.31 -3.63
CA GLY A 142 4.13 4.49 -4.07
C GLY A 142 5.24 4.87 -3.10
N LEU A 143 5.02 4.75 -1.78
CA LEU A 143 6.06 4.96 -0.78
C LEU A 143 7.18 3.91 -0.87
N TYR A 144 6.85 2.62 -1.02
CA TYR A 144 7.86 1.57 -1.23
C TYR A 144 8.67 1.80 -2.51
N LEU A 145 8.00 2.19 -3.60
CA LEU A 145 8.71 2.55 -4.84
C LEU A 145 9.65 3.74 -4.61
N SER A 146 9.21 4.74 -3.86
CA SER A 146 10.03 5.92 -3.53
C SER A 146 11.27 5.56 -2.72
N ILE A 147 11.18 4.63 -1.76
CA ILE A 147 12.33 4.12 -1.01
C ILE A 147 13.32 3.45 -1.95
N GLY A 148 12.84 2.61 -2.88
CA GLY A 148 13.69 1.99 -3.88
C GLY A 148 14.37 3.00 -4.81
N ILE A 149 13.65 4.03 -5.25
CA ILE A 149 14.21 5.14 -6.04
C ILE A 149 15.31 5.87 -5.27
N MET A 150 15.09 6.14 -3.98
CA MET A 150 16.11 6.78 -3.14
C MET A 150 17.37 5.93 -3.03
N ALA A 151 17.25 4.62 -2.86
CA ALA A 151 18.37 3.69 -2.84
C ALA A 151 19.14 3.70 -4.18
N ALA A 152 18.42 3.63 -5.30
CA ALA A 152 18.99 3.73 -6.64
C ALA A 152 19.68 5.09 -6.88
N TYR A 153 19.11 6.17 -6.37
CA TYR A 153 19.72 7.50 -6.46
C TYR A 153 21.04 7.60 -5.68
N ILE A 154 21.09 7.05 -4.46
CA ILE A 154 22.33 6.96 -3.67
C ILE A 154 23.38 6.14 -4.41
N ASN A 155 22.99 5.02 -5.03
CA ASN A 155 23.89 4.20 -5.86
C ASN A 155 24.41 5.00 -7.07
N ARG A 156 23.54 5.72 -7.76
CA ARG A 156 23.90 6.60 -8.89
C ARG A 156 24.93 7.68 -8.51
N LEU A 157 24.81 8.27 -7.32
CA LEU A 157 25.79 9.26 -6.82
C LEU A 157 27.21 8.66 -6.67
N ARG A 158 27.31 7.36 -6.48
CA ARG A 158 28.61 6.63 -6.34
C ARG A 158 29.14 6.11 -7.66
N THR A 159 28.27 5.65 -8.52
CA THR A 159 28.63 4.90 -9.73
C THR A 159 28.47 5.71 -11.02
N GLY A 160 27.66 6.77 -11.00
CA GLY A 160 27.23 7.49 -12.20
C GLY A 160 26.13 6.78 -12.99
N LEU A 161 25.76 5.56 -12.61
CA LEU A 161 24.78 4.71 -13.33
C LEU A 161 23.43 4.71 -12.62
N GLY A 162 22.36 4.75 -13.42
CA GLY A 162 21.00 4.50 -12.96
C GLY A 162 20.76 3.01 -12.67
N ASP A 163 19.58 2.71 -12.16
CA ASP A 163 19.19 1.36 -11.80
C ASP A 163 17.71 1.12 -12.09
N GLN A 164 17.29 -0.15 -12.15
CA GLN A 164 15.89 -0.52 -12.27
C GLN A 164 15.28 -0.77 -10.90
N VAL A 165 14.20 -0.06 -10.60
CA VAL A 165 13.42 -0.23 -9.37
C VAL A 165 12.02 -0.73 -9.73
N SER A 166 11.60 -1.84 -9.16
CA SER A 166 10.28 -2.40 -9.38
C SER A 166 9.53 -2.63 -8.07
N CYS A 167 8.25 -2.30 -8.07
CA CYS A 167 7.33 -2.57 -6.97
C CYS A 167 6.01 -3.15 -7.50
N SER A 168 5.27 -3.86 -6.65
CA SER A 168 3.94 -4.35 -7.03
C SER A 168 2.92 -4.12 -5.93
N LEU A 169 1.66 -3.90 -6.32
CA LEU A 169 0.55 -3.79 -5.38
C LEU A 169 0.43 -5.03 -4.51
N TYR A 170 0.53 -6.21 -5.11
CA TYR A 170 0.48 -7.47 -4.37
C TYR A 170 1.63 -7.61 -3.37
N GLY A 171 2.88 -7.32 -3.78
CA GLY A 171 4.04 -7.37 -2.89
C GLY A 171 3.92 -6.39 -1.72
N SER A 172 3.42 -5.18 -1.99
CA SER A 172 3.16 -4.16 -0.96
C SER A 172 2.07 -4.60 0.01
N GLY A 173 1.02 -5.23 -0.48
CA GLY A 173 -0.04 -5.81 0.36
C GLY A 173 0.45 -6.99 1.21
N MET A 174 1.29 -7.86 0.63
CA MET A 174 1.96 -8.93 1.39
C MET A 174 2.84 -8.37 2.52
N MET A 175 3.55 -7.27 2.28
CA MET A 175 4.35 -6.60 3.30
C MET A 175 3.47 -6.05 4.43
N SER A 176 2.33 -5.45 4.09
CA SER A 176 1.37 -4.93 5.06
C SER A 176 0.68 -6.04 5.88
N ALA A 177 0.47 -7.21 5.29
CA ALA A 177 -0.10 -8.39 5.94
C ALA A 177 0.97 -9.39 6.44
N MET A 178 2.23 -8.97 6.54
CA MET A 178 3.36 -9.88 6.83
C MET A 178 3.17 -10.67 8.11
N VAL A 179 2.71 -10.03 9.19
CA VAL A 179 2.56 -10.70 10.50
C VAL A 179 1.52 -11.82 10.46
N PRO A 180 0.26 -11.58 10.04
CA PRO A 180 -0.72 -12.66 9.95
C PRO A 180 -0.33 -13.75 8.95
N ILE A 181 0.30 -13.40 7.82
CA ILE A 181 0.77 -14.38 6.83
C ILE A 181 1.85 -15.29 7.43
N LEU A 182 2.85 -14.73 8.09
CA LEU A 182 3.92 -15.52 8.71
C LEU A 182 3.40 -16.35 9.89
N SER A 183 2.50 -15.80 10.70
CA SER A 183 1.91 -16.52 11.82
C SER A 183 1.18 -17.80 11.40
N GLY A 184 0.53 -17.77 10.24
CA GLY A 184 -0.19 -18.92 9.70
C GLY A 184 0.71 -20.00 9.08
N GLN A 185 2.01 -19.73 8.90
CA GLN A 185 2.95 -20.68 8.29
C GLN A 185 3.68 -21.54 9.34
N LYS A 186 4.22 -22.66 8.88
CA LYS A 186 5.14 -23.47 9.72
C LYS A 186 6.44 -22.68 10.00
N PRO A 187 7.02 -22.76 11.19
CA PRO A 187 6.63 -23.65 12.31
C PRO A 187 5.54 -23.06 13.22
N TYR A 188 5.09 -21.84 13.01
CA TYR A 188 4.20 -21.14 13.95
C TYR A 188 2.80 -21.75 13.98
N ASN A 189 2.20 -22.03 12.81
CA ASN A 189 0.84 -22.58 12.65
C ASN A 189 -0.21 -21.87 13.51
N ASN A 190 -0.03 -20.58 13.75
CA ASN A 190 -0.87 -19.77 14.60
C ASN A 190 -1.73 -18.86 13.74
N LEU A 191 -3.04 -19.08 13.75
CA LEU A 191 -3.96 -18.23 13.02
C LEU A 191 -4.06 -16.86 13.70
N TRP A 192 -4.13 -15.81 12.90
CA TRP A 192 -4.38 -14.46 13.41
C TRP A 192 -5.76 -14.44 14.10
N PRO A 193 -5.85 -13.97 15.37
CA PRO A 193 -7.11 -13.97 16.10
C PRO A 193 -8.12 -13.03 15.45
N LYS A 194 -9.29 -13.56 15.16
CA LYS A 194 -10.43 -12.82 14.64
C LYS A 194 -11.55 -12.87 15.66
N GLY A 195 -11.93 -11.74 16.16
CA GLY A 195 -12.97 -11.66 17.17
C GLY A 195 -12.44 -11.30 18.55
N ARG A 196 -13.33 -10.74 19.35
CA ARG A 196 -13.00 -10.14 20.65
C ARG A 196 -12.58 -11.18 21.70
N GLU A 197 -13.14 -12.38 21.63
CA GLU A 197 -12.88 -13.51 22.52
C GLU A 197 -11.44 -14.06 22.40
N ASN A 198 -10.80 -13.77 21.28
CA ASN A 198 -9.45 -14.26 20.96
C ASN A 198 -8.37 -13.21 21.19
N VAL A 199 -8.72 -12.04 21.73
CA VAL A 199 -7.77 -10.97 22.01
C VAL A 199 -7.80 -10.58 23.48
N LEU A 200 -6.67 -10.04 23.93
CA LEU A 200 -6.56 -9.59 25.31
C LEU A 200 -7.43 -8.38 25.60
N PRO A 201 -7.92 -8.23 26.83
CA PRO A 201 -8.65 -7.04 27.25
C PRO A 201 -7.91 -5.72 26.99
N PHE A 202 -6.56 -5.75 27.03
CA PHE A 202 -5.71 -4.60 26.76
C PHE A 202 -5.24 -4.46 25.30
N SER A 203 -5.81 -5.23 24.40
CA SER A 203 -5.53 -5.10 22.97
C SER A 203 -6.84 -5.28 22.20
N CYS A 204 -7.89 -4.62 22.65
CA CYS A 204 -9.24 -4.82 22.14
C CYS A 204 -10.00 -3.49 22.01
N MET A 205 -10.97 -3.49 21.14
CA MET A 205 -11.90 -2.38 20.98
C MET A 205 -13.14 -2.57 21.85
N TYR A 206 -13.58 -1.50 22.48
CA TYR A 206 -14.77 -1.46 23.32
C TYR A 206 -15.75 -0.40 22.84
N ARG A 207 -17.03 -0.71 22.92
CA ARG A 207 -18.12 0.26 22.64
C ARG A 207 -18.55 0.90 23.95
N GLY A 208 -18.50 2.21 24.03
CA GLY A 208 -19.02 2.98 25.16
C GLY A 208 -20.55 3.02 25.20
N SER A 209 -21.10 3.47 26.32
CA SER A 209 -22.55 3.67 26.49
C SER A 209 -23.11 4.77 25.58
N ASP A 210 -22.25 5.61 25.04
CA ASP A 210 -22.54 6.68 24.07
C ASP A 210 -22.35 6.23 22.60
N ASP A 211 -22.29 4.92 22.39
CA ASP A 211 -22.11 4.27 21.08
C ASP A 211 -20.77 4.55 20.37
N ARG A 212 -19.85 5.25 21.01
CA ARG A 212 -18.50 5.46 20.48
C ARG A 212 -17.58 4.28 20.76
N TRP A 213 -16.67 4.03 19.85
CA TRP A 213 -15.66 2.97 20.00
C TRP A 213 -14.36 3.54 20.55
N ILE A 214 -13.73 2.81 21.46
CA ILE A 214 -12.41 3.10 21.99
C ILE A 214 -11.51 1.91 21.78
N MET A 215 -10.24 2.14 21.47
CA MET A 215 -9.20 1.11 21.47
C MET A 215 -8.44 1.17 22.78
N VAL A 216 -8.41 0.06 23.50
CA VAL A 216 -7.56 -0.11 24.68
C VAL A 216 -6.27 -0.81 24.24
N ALA A 217 -5.12 -0.22 24.52
CA ALA A 217 -3.81 -0.77 24.23
C ALA A 217 -2.89 -0.61 25.43
N GLY A 218 -2.71 -1.68 26.21
CA GLY A 218 -1.83 -1.74 27.38
C GLY A 218 -0.74 -2.77 27.15
N LEU A 219 0.51 -2.33 26.98
CA LEU A 219 1.65 -3.20 26.69
C LEU A 219 2.40 -3.67 27.95
N GLN A 220 2.20 -2.99 29.08
CA GLN A 220 2.88 -3.28 30.34
C GLN A 220 1.87 -3.80 31.37
N TRP A 221 1.53 -5.09 31.29
CA TRP A 221 0.46 -5.69 32.09
C TRP A 221 0.57 -5.36 33.58
N HIS A 222 1.73 -5.59 34.19
CA HIS A 222 1.97 -5.34 35.62
C HIS A 222 1.76 -3.90 36.07
N LYS A 223 1.87 -2.95 35.15
CA LYS A 223 1.67 -1.50 35.39
C LYS A 223 0.27 -1.05 35.00
N ASP A 224 -0.19 -1.49 33.88
CA ASP A 224 -1.42 -0.97 33.27
C ASP A 224 -2.67 -1.65 33.81
N TRP A 225 -2.61 -2.94 34.09
CA TRP A 225 -3.74 -3.74 34.59
C TRP A 225 -4.28 -3.24 35.95
N PRO A 226 -3.47 -3.03 37.01
CA PRO A 226 -3.96 -2.51 38.27
C PRO A 226 -4.60 -1.12 38.13
N ARG A 227 -4.04 -0.27 37.28
CA ARG A 227 -4.58 1.07 37.01
C ARG A 227 -5.92 1.02 36.28
N PHE A 228 -6.05 0.11 35.34
CA PHE A 228 -7.28 -0.11 34.59
C PHE A 228 -8.40 -0.60 35.49
N VAL A 229 -8.12 -1.62 36.31
CA VAL A 229 -9.07 -2.16 37.31
C VAL A 229 -9.55 -1.03 38.24
N ALA A 230 -8.61 -0.29 38.83
CA ALA A 230 -8.94 0.81 39.74
C ALA A 230 -9.72 1.94 39.05
N ARG A 231 -9.35 2.31 37.81
CA ARG A 231 -10.00 3.43 37.08
C ARG A 231 -11.43 3.12 36.67
N LEU A 232 -11.72 1.86 36.38
CA LEU A 232 -13.05 1.39 36.01
C LEU A 232 -13.90 0.96 37.23
N GLY A 233 -13.36 1.03 38.45
CA GLY A 233 -14.06 0.58 39.66
C GLY A 233 -14.37 -0.91 39.65
N LEU A 234 -13.54 -1.71 38.99
CA LEU A 234 -13.68 -3.16 38.98
C LEU A 234 -13.17 -3.77 40.28
N ASP A 235 -13.54 -5.05 40.50
CA ASP A 235 -13.09 -5.79 41.67
C ASP A 235 -11.56 -5.84 41.75
N PRO A 236 -10.94 -5.32 42.85
CA PRO A 236 -9.48 -5.34 43.02
C PRO A 236 -8.88 -6.74 43.02
N GLU A 237 -9.64 -7.78 43.36
CA GLU A 237 -9.15 -9.18 43.32
C GLU A 237 -8.78 -9.61 41.91
N LEU A 238 -9.29 -8.95 40.88
CA LEU A 238 -8.91 -9.21 39.49
C LEU A 238 -7.41 -8.99 39.23
N VAL A 239 -6.76 -8.12 39.97
CA VAL A 239 -5.33 -7.87 39.85
C VAL A 239 -4.54 -9.10 40.29
N THR A 240 -4.94 -9.70 41.39
CA THR A 240 -4.32 -10.94 41.93
C THR A 240 -4.69 -12.16 41.11
N LYS A 241 -5.94 -12.21 40.65
CA LYS A 241 -6.44 -13.33 39.84
C LYS A 241 -5.78 -13.40 38.46
N TYR A 242 -5.42 -12.25 37.87
CA TYR A 242 -4.74 -12.15 36.57
C TYR A 242 -3.44 -11.36 36.68
N PRO A 243 -2.42 -11.95 37.34
CA PRO A 243 -1.18 -11.22 37.63
C PRO A 243 -0.33 -10.95 36.40
N ASP A 244 -0.54 -11.70 35.33
CA ASP A 244 0.21 -11.60 34.09
C ASP A 244 -0.66 -11.88 32.86
N TYR A 245 -0.06 -11.60 31.72
CA TYR A 245 -0.66 -11.73 30.41
C TYR A 245 -1.07 -13.19 30.07
N MET A 246 -0.23 -14.15 30.42
CA MET A 246 -0.48 -15.56 30.09
C MET A 246 -1.63 -16.14 30.92
N THR A 247 -1.73 -15.76 32.18
CA THR A 247 -2.85 -16.14 33.04
C THR A 247 -4.18 -15.59 32.55
N ALA A 248 -4.17 -14.37 31.97
CA ALA A 248 -5.37 -13.77 31.39
C ALA A 248 -5.78 -14.42 30.07
N LEU A 249 -4.84 -14.95 29.28
CA LEU A 249 -5.11 -15.68 28.03
C LEU A 249 -5.61 -17.12 28.23
N ALA A 250 -5.26 -17.75 29.34
CA ALA A 250 -5.55 -19.17 29.60
C ALA A 250 -7.04 -19.47 29.88
N LYS A 251 -7.94 -18.52 29.64
CA LYS A 251 -9.39 -18.65 29.72
C LYS A 251 -10.05 -18.59 28.36
#